data_72f59e2d1fbbeffb9c42c5ba84d6c557
#
_entry.id   72f59e2d1fbbeffb9c42c5ba84d6c557
#
_cell.length_a   1.000
_cell.length_b   1.000
_cell.length_c   1.000
_cell.angle_alpha   90.00
_cell.angle_beta   90.00
_cell.angle_gamma   90.00
#
_symmetry.space_group_name_H-M   'P 1'
#
loop_
_entity.id
_entity.type
_entity.pdbx_description
1 polymer ?
#
loop_
_entity_poly.entity_id
_entity_poly.type
_entity_poly.pdbx_seq_one_letter_code
_entity_poly.pdbx_strand_id
1 'polypeptide(L)'
;MSRAMAGSYSAARIASRVKTLGRAISQSYRGRRLDMVVTMDRSFVFAADLVRAIDGPVAVHFVREDVRDVEMDGRVRREVFFGTRGATSGGEQRSEFRGRDVLLVDVVLESGVTQEFLLRRIGEGRPRSLRLAVLLDKASKRRVALEPDYFGFQTASNQMWSGYGLAGSNGLGRNGKALVSGERASGGSKRAKKRKK
;
A
#
# COMPACT_ATOMS: atom_id res chain seq x y z
N MET A 1 22.24 26.18 7.50
CA MET A 1 21.47 24.93 7.59
C MET A 1 20.54 24.86 6.39
N SER A 2 20.88 24.06 5.39
CA SER A 2 20.12 23.93 4.16
C SER A 2 18.82 23.16 4.44
N ARG A 3 17.69 23.85 4.30
CA ARG A 3 16.35 23.25 4.38
C ARG A 3 16.20 22.31 3.19
N ALA A 4 16.23 20.99 3.43
CA ALA A 4 16.00 19.99 2.41
C ALA A 4 14.67 20.32 1.72
N MET A 5 14.71 20.54 0.40
CA MET A 5 13.51 20.84 -0.39
C MET A 5 12.52 19.71 -0.24
N ALA A 6 11.36 19.99 0.34
CA ALA A 6 10.27 19.06 0.44
C ALA A 6 9.83 18.67 -0.98
N GLY A 7 9.89 17.37 -1.30
CA GLY A 7 9.38 16.87 -2.57
C GLY A 7 7.86 16.98 -2.62
N SER A 8 7.29 17.27 -3.78
CA SER A 8 5.85 17.26 -3.96
C SER A 8 5.46 16.71 -5.32
N TYR A 9 4.31 16.05 -5.37
CA TYR A 9 3.64 15.67 -6.61
C TYR A 9 2.27 16.35 -6.64
N SER A 10 2.07 17.26 -7.61
CA SER A 10 0.80 17.96 -7.78
C SER A 10 -0.33 17.01 -8.17
N ALA A 11 -1.57 17.39 -7.89
CA ALA A 11 -2.76 16.61 -8.27
C ALA A 11 -2.79 16.29 -9.78
N ALA A 12 -2.43 17.27 -10.64
CA ALA A 12 -2.38 17.06 -12.08
C ALA A 12 -1.32 16.03 -12.49
N ARG A 13 -0.14 16.06 -11.85
CA ARG A 13 0.93 15.10 -12.10
C ARG A 13 0.55 13.70 -11.66
N ILE A 14 -0.11 13.57 -10.52
CA ILE A 14 -0.64 12.28 -10.03
C ILE A 14 -1.69 11.73 -11.01
N ALA A 15 -2.68 12.55 -11.39
CA ALA A 15 -3.74 12.13 -12.31
C ALA A 15 -3.18 11.67 -13.67
N SER A 16 -2.20 12.40 -14.22
CA SER A 16 -1.53 12.00 -15.47
C SER A 16 -0.81 10.64 -15.31
N ARG A 17 -0.12 10.44 -14.19
CA ARG A 17 0.61 9.19 -13.94
C ARG A 17 -0.32 8.01 -13.72
N VAL A 18 -1.42 8.20 -12.99
CA VAL A 18 -2.46 7.17 -12.81
C VAL A 18 -3.08 6.74 -14.15
N LYS A 19 -3.37 7.70 -15.04
CA LYS A 19 -3.83 7.38 -16.41
C LYS A 19 -2.80 6.54 -17.19
N THR A 20 -1.51 6.85 -17.04
CA THR A 20 -0.44 6.08 -17.69
C THR A 20 -0.38 4.65 -17.14
N LEU A 21 -0.46 4.49 -15.81
CA LEU A 21 -0.51 3.18 -15.17
C LEU A 21 -1.74 2.38 -15.61
N GLY A 22 -2.92 3.01 -15.60
CA GLY A 22 -4.17 2.38 -16.05
C GLY A 22 -4.06 1.84 -17.46
N ARG A 23 -3.51 2.63 -18.42
CA ARG A 23 -3.27 2.17 -19.79
C ARG A 23 -2.32 0.99 -19.88
N ALA A 24 -1.20 1.02 -19.15
CA ALA A 24 -0.24 -0.08 -19.15
C ALA A 24 -0.85 -1.38 -18.58
N ILE A 25 -1.62 -1.26 -17.49
CA ILE A 25 -2.36 -2.38 -16.91
C ILE A 25 -3.40 -2.90 -17.88
N SER A 26 -4.21 -2.03 -18.50
CA SER A 26 -5.22 -2.41 -19.50
C SER A 26 -4.61 -3.20 -20.67
N GLN A 27 -3.45 -2.77 -21.15
CA GLN A 27 -2.74 -3.49 -22.21
C GLN A 27 -2.30 -4.89 -21.76
N SER A 28 -1.77 -5.01 -20.53
CA SER A 28 -1.29 -6.30 -19.99
C SER A 28 -2.41 -7.30 -19.76
N TYR A 29 -3.62 -6.83 -19.50
CA TYR A 29 -4.78 -7.67 -19.15
C TYR A 29 -5.92 -7.60 -20.18
N ARG A 30 -5.63 -7.11 -21.40
CA ARG A 30 -6.64 -6.96 -22.46
C ARG A 30 -7.51 -8.20 -22.62
N GLY A 31 -8.84 -8.00 -22.62
CA GLY A 31 -9.82 -9.08 -22.79
C GLY A 31 -9.95 -10.04 -21.59
N ARG A 32 -9.30 -9.74 -20.47
CA ARG A 32 -9.33 -10.58 -19.27
C ARG A 32 -9.84 -9.80 -18.07
N ARG A 33 -10.53 -10.50 -17.19
CA ARG A 33 -10.92 -9.96 -15.89
C ARG A 33 -9.68 -9.84 -14.99
N LEU A 34 -9.55 -8.71 -14.33
CA LEU A 34 -8.52 -8.42 -13.33
C LEU A 34 -9.14 -8.39 -11.93
N ASP A 35 -8.59 -9.15 -11.01
CA ASP A 35 -8.93 -9.08 -9.59
C ASP A 35 -7.88 -8.18 -8.89
N MET A 36 -8.30 -6.99 -8.46
CA MET A 36 -7.45 -5.98 -7.82
C MET A 36 -7.57 -6.10 -6.30
N VAL A 37 -6.50 -6.49 -5.63
CA VAL A 37 -6.42 -6.59 -4.16
C VAL A 37 -5.79 -5.33 -3.61
N VAL A 38 -6.52 -4.56 -2.82
CA VAL A 38 -6.14 -3.23 -2.33
C VAL A 38 -5.85 -3.26 -0.84
N THR A 39 -4.68 -2.79 -0.44
CA THR A 39 -4.32 -2.62 0.98
C THR A 39 -5.06 -1.43 1.58
N MET A 40 -5.84 -1.66 2.63
CA MET A 40 -6.49 -0.59 3.39
C MET A 40 -5.60 -0.14 4.57
N ASP A 41 -5.68 1.11 5.08
CA ASP A 41 -6.62 2.21 4.78
C ASP A 41 -6.05 3.21 3.76
N ARG A 42 -4.74 3.23 3.58
CA ARG A 42 -4.00 4.31 2.90
C ARG A 42 -4.15 4.32 1.38
N SER A 43 -4.48 3.18 0.80
CA SER A 43 -4.46 3.01 -0.67
C SER A 43 -5.81 3.29 -1.36
N PHE A 44 -6.87 3.60 -0.60
CA PHE A 44 -8.22 3.71 -1.15
C PHE A 44 -8.37 4.80 -2.22
N VAL A 45 -7.71 5.96 -2.06
CA VAL A 45 -7.77 7.05 -3.05
C VAL A 45 -7.06 6.63 -4.33
N PHE A 46 -5.85 6.10 -4.21
CA PHE A 46 -5.09 5.61 -5.36
C PHE A 46 -5.83 4.50 -6.10
N ALA A 47 -6.37 3.53 -5.36
CA ALA A 47 -7.13 2.43 -5.94
C ALA A 47 -8.38 2.90 -6.67
N ALA A 48 -9.13 3.86 -6.10
CA ALA A 48 -10.32 4.44 -6.72
C ALA A 48 -10.01 5.17 -8.04
N ASP A 49 -8.89 5.87 -8.12
CA ASP A 49 -8.47 6.54 -9.35
C ASP A 49 -7.91 5.53 -10.36
N LEU A 50 -7.16 4.53 -9.89
CA LEU A 50 -6.57 3.51 -10.75
C LEU A 50 -7.65 2.64 -11.41
N VAL A 51 -8.66 2.19 -10.65
CA VAL A 51 -9.76 1.36 -11.19
C VAL A 51 -10.54 2.08 -12.28
N ARG A 52 -10.72 3.40 -12.16
CA ARG A 52 -11.35 4.23 -13.19
C ARG A 52 -10.48 4.46 -14.41
N ALA A 53 -9.16 4.29 -14.27
CA ALA A 53 -8.20 4.46 -15.36
C ALA A 53 -7.91 3.16 -16.12
N ILE A 54 -8.35 2.01 -15.61
CA ILE A 54 -8.22 0.70 -16.26
C ILE A 54 -9.43 0.49 -17.17
N ASP A 55 -9.16 0.17 -18.45
CA ASP A 55 -10.16 -0.26 -19.40
C ASP A 55 -10.29 -1.79 -19.36
N GLY A 56 -11.46 -2.28 -18.99
CA GLY A 56 -11.74 -3.71 -18.85
C GLY A 56 -12.44 -4.07 -17.54
N PRO A 57 -12.85 -5.34 -17.37
CA PRO A 57 -13.55 -5.79 -16.19
C PRO A 57 -12.61 -5.92 -15.00
N VAL A 58 -12.85 -5.14 -13.94
CA VAL A 58 -12.09 -5.17 -12.68
C VAL A 58 -13.00 -5.54 -11.52
N ALA A 59 -12.60 -6.54 -10.75
CA ALA A 59 -13.16 -6.81 -9.43
C ALA A 59 -12.21 -6.26 -8.36
N VAL A 60 -12.74 -5.64 -7.30
CA VAL A 60 -11.94 -5.04 -6.24
C VAL A 60 -12.16 -5.77 -4.93
N HIS A 61 -11.06 -6.19 -4.33
CA HIS A 61 -11.00 -6.84 -3.02
C HIS A 61 -10.19 -5.97 -2.07
N PHE A 62 -10.66 -5.79 -0.85
CA PHE A 62 -9.93 -5.00 0.15
C PHE A 62 -9.32 -5.92 1.20
N VAL A 63 -8.03 -5.72 1.47
CA VAL A 63 -7.34 -6.38 2.58
C VAL A 63 -6.91 -5.34 3.60
N ARG A 64 -7.11 -5.64 4.87
CA ARG A 64 -6.64 -4.83 5.98
C ARG A 64 -5.57 -5.59 6.74
N GLU A 65 -4.46 -4.92 7.00
CA GLU A 65 -3.48 -5.38 7.98
C GLU A 65 -4.07 -5.18 9.38
N ASP A 66 -4.22 -6.25 10.13
CA ASP A 66 -4.55 -6.19 11.55
C ASP A 66 -3.36 -6.79 12.32
N VAL A 67 -2.62 -5.95 13.00
CA VAL A 67 -1.45 -6.36 13.78
C VAL A 67 -1.91 -6.65 15.19
N ARG A 68 -1.87 -7.91 15.60
CA ARG A 68 -2.23 -8.33 16.94
C ARG A 68 -1.04 -8.93 17.65
N ASP A 69 -0.89 -8.60 18.92
CA ASP A 69 0.02 -9.30 19.80
C ASP A 69 -0.72 -10.55 20.32
N VAL A 70 -0.29 -11.73 19.89
CA VAL A 70 -0.86 -13.02 20.25
C VAL A 70 0.07 -13.66 21.29
N GLU A 71 -0.48 -14.02 22.45
CA GLU A 71 0.24 -14.76 23.47
C GLU A 71 0.13 -16.25 23.17
N MET A 72 1.26 -16.89 22.90
CA MET A 72 1.38 -18.34 22.74
C MET A 72 2.56 -18.85 23.58
N ASP A 73 2.31 -19.87 24.39
CA ASP A 73 3.32 -20.50 25.24
C ASP A 73 4.09 -19.52 26.14
N GLY A 74 3.39 -18.51 26.72
CA GLY A 74 3.99 -17.50 27.59
C GLY A 74 4.91 -16.50 26.84
N ARG A 75 4.88 -16.49 25.50
CA ARG A 75 5.60 -15.53 24.67
C ARG A 75 4.64 -14.68 23.85
N VAL A 76 4.82 -13.37 23.88
CA VAL A 76 4.07 -12.45 23.03
C VAL A 76 4.69 -12.45 21.63
N ARG A 77 3.92 -12.89 20.65
CA ARG A 77 4.30 -12.87 19.24
C ARG A 77 3.43 -11.85 18.51
N ARG A 78 4.06 -10.98 17.75
CA ARG A 78 3.31 -10.06 16.87
C ARG A 78 2.93 -10.77 15.58
N GLU A 79 1.63 -10.91 15.37
CA GLU A 79 1.09 -11.53 14.17
C GLU A 79 0.32 -10.49 13.33
N VAL A 80 0.48 -10.60 12.03
CA VAL A 80 -0.24 -9.73 11.07
C VAL A 80 -1.34 -10.58 10.45
N PHE A 81 -2.58 -10.18 10.72
CA PHE A 81 -3.77 -10.79 10.15
C PHE A 81 -4.22 -9.99 8.95
N PHE A 82 -4.55 -10.68 7.88
CA PHE A 82 -5.16 -10.09 6.72
C PHE A 82 -6.58 -10.62 6.62
N GLY A 83 -7.56 -9.73 6.76
CA GLY A 83 -8.97 -10.07 6.65
C GLY A 83 -9.62 -9.31 5.50
N THR A 84 -10.39 -10.01 4.67
CA THR A 84 -11.47 -9.40 3.92
C THR A 84 -12.71 -9.43 4.82
N ARG A 85 -13.53 -8.38 4.78
CA ARG A 85 -14.78 -8.33 5.55
C ARG A 85 -15.67 -9.48 5.07
N GLY A 86 -15.89 -10.50 5.90
CA GLY A 86 -16.72 -11.66 5.59
C GLY A 86 -15.99 -12.99 5.49
N ALA A 87 -14.67 -13.04 5.54
CA ALA A 87 -13.94 -14.29 5.57
C ALA A 87 -13.91 -14.85 7.01
N THR A 88 -14.67 -15.89 7.23
CA THR A 88 -14.45 -16.81 8.35
C THR A 88 -13.09 -17.46 8.19
N SER A 89 -12.37 -17.54 9.30
CA SER A 89 -11.05 -18.15 9.49
C SER A 89 -10.50 -19.08 8.40
N GLY A 90 -9.49 -18.62 7.67
CA GLY A 90 -8.32 -19.47 7.36
C GLY A 90 -8.34 -20.36 6.12
N GLY A 91 -9.45 -20.79 5.57
CA GLY A 91 -9.44 -21.87 4.55
C GLY A 91 -9.94 -21.48 3.15
N GLU A 92 -10.99 -20.69 3.06
CA GLU A 92 -11.70 -20.46 1.79
C GLU A 92 -11.04 -19.42 0.86
N GLN A 93 -10.25 -18.53 1.40
CA GLN A 93 -9.58 -17.46 0.64
C GLN A 93 -8.50 -17.96 -0.33
N ARG A 94 -7.97 -19.18 -0.09
CA ARG A 94 -6.94 -19.78 -0.96
C ARG A 94 -7.45 -20.16 -2.34
N SER A 95 -8.74 -20.46 -2.48
CA SER A 95 -9.32 -20.88 -3.77
C SER A 95 -9.85 -19.70 -4.61
N GLU A 96 -10.06 -18.55 -4.00
CA GLU A 96 -10.72 -17.39 -4.64
C GLU A 96 -9.98 -16.88 -5.88
N PHE A 97 -8.63 -16.89 -5.85
CA PHE A 97 -7.81 -16.36 -6.94
C PHE A 97 -7.27 -17.42 -7.90
N ARG A 98 -7.67 -18.68 -7.77
CA ARG A 98 -7.14 -19.74 -8.61
C ARG A 98 -7.42 -19.49 -10.09
N GLY A 99 -6.35 -19.48 -10.90
CA GLY A 99 -6.42 -19.24 -12.34
C GLY A 99 -6.82 -17.83 -12.75
N ARG A 100 -6.91 -16.88 -11.81
CA ARG A 100 -7.25 -15.47 -12.08
C ARG A 100 -6.02 -14.61 -12.24
N ASP A 101 -6.18 -13.49 -12.93
CA ASP A 101 -5.15 -12.44 -12.97
C ASP A 101 -5.35 -11.54 -11.76
N VAL A 102 -4.32 -11.40 -10.93
CA VAL A 102 -4.38 -10.64 -9.67
C VAL A 102 -3.36 -9.51 -9.69
N LEU A 103 -3.80 -8.33 -9.25
CA LEU A 103 -2.97 -7.16 -9.05
C LEU A 103 -3.06 -6.70 -7.59
N LEU A 104 -1.97 -6.82 -6.85
CA LEU A 104 -1.86 -6.21 -5.54
C LEU A 104 -1.60 -4.72 -5.71
N VAL A 105 -2.39 -3.88 -5.03
CA VAL A 105 -2.31 -2.41 -5.14
C VAL A 105 -2.03 -1.81 -3.77
N ASP A 106 -0.93 -1.06 -3.67
CA ASP A 106 -0.60 -0.25 -2.50
C ASP A 106 -0.17 1.16 -2.92
N VAL A 107 -0.32 2.13 -2.05
CA VAL A 107 0.07 3.51 -2.36
C VAL A 107 1.57 3.73 -2.20
N VAL A 108 2.23 3.08 -1.25
CA VAL A 108 3.67 3.23 -0.97
C VAL A 108 4.34 1.89 -0.75
N LEU A 109 5.42 1.64 -1.48
CA LEU A 109 6.32 0.52 -1.27
C LEU A 109 7.61 1.04 -0.62
N GLU A 110 7.80 0.75 0.67
CA GLU A 110 9.02 1.09 1.44
C GLU A 110 9.89 -0.15 1.66
N SER A 111 9.74 -0.82 2.82
CA SER A 111 10.51 -2.02 3.15
C SER A 111 10.17 -3.22 2.26
N GLY A 112 8.95 -3.27 1.77
CA GLY A 112 8.42 -4.37 0.96
C GLY A 112 7.95 -5.59 1.76
N VAL A 113 8.18 -5.64 3.08
CA VAL A 113 7.87 -6.81 3.91
C VAL A 113 6.39 -7.17 3.89
N THR A 114 5.52 -6.18 4.04
CA THR A 114 4.07 -6.39 3.99
C THR A 114 3.62 -6.88 2.62
N GLN A 115 4.10 -6.22 1.56
CA GLN A 115 3.73 -6.57 0.19
C GLN A 115 4.25 -7.97 -0.19
N GLU A 116 5.47 -8.34 0.20
CA GLU A 116 6.01 -9.68 0.00
C GLU A 116 5.15 -10.74 0.71
N PHE A 117 4.77 -10.49 1.96
CA PHE A 117 3.88 -11.38 2.69
C PHE A 117 2.54 -11.57 1.98
N LEU A 118 1.90 -10.46 1.54
CA LEU A 118 0.64 -10.49 0.81
C LEU A 118 0.76 -11.23 -0.53
N LEU A 119 1.80 -10.94 -1.30
CA LEU A 119 2.06 -11.62 -2.58
C LEU A 119 2.22 -13.12 -2.37
N ARG A 120 3.00 -13.54 -1.36
CA ARG A 120 3.15 -14.95 -1.02
C ARG A 120 1.81 -15.58 -0.65
N ARG A 121 1.02 -14.91 0.20
CA ARG A 121 -0.28 -15.40 0.64
C ARG A 121 -1.30 -15.54 -0.50
N ILE A 122 -1.37 -14.56 -1.39
CA ILE A 122 -2.20 -14.60 -2.59
C ILE A 122 -1.70 -15.70 -3.53
N GLY A 123 -0.39 -15.85 -3.67
CA GLY A 123 0.25 -16.86 -4.53
C GLY A 123 -0.07 -18.31 -4.13
N GLU A 124 -0.34 -18.57 -2.84
CA GLU A 124 -0.83 -19.89 -2.38
C GLU A 124 -2.14 -20.30 -3.08
N GLY A 125 -2.96 -19.33 -3.47
CA GLY A 125 -4.18 -19.53 -4.26
C GLY A 125 -3.96 -19.93 -5.73
N ARG A 126 -2.71 -19.97 -6.19
CA ARG A 126 -2.31 -20.31 -7.57
C ARG A 126 -3.02 -19.44 -8.63
N PRO A 127 -2.90 -18.11 -8.55
CA PRO A 127 -3.40 -17.23 -9.60
C PRO A 127 -2.65 -17.49 -10.92
N ARG A 128 -3.28 -17.15 -12.05
CA ARG A 128 -2.64 -17.21 -13.37
C ARG A 128 -1.50 -16.19 -13.50
N SER A 129 -1.71 -15.00 -12.97
CA SER A 129 -0.67 -13.98 -12.81
C SER A 129 -0.86 -13.25 -11.49
N LEU A 130 0.24 -12.80 -10.90
CA LEU A 130 0.26 -12.00 -9.69
C LEU A 130 1.29 -10.89 -9.85
N ARG A 131 0.85 -9.64 -9.79
CA ARG A 131 1.68 -8.46 -9.98
C ARG A 131 1.42 -7.42 -8.90
N LEU A 132 2.36 -6.48 -8.75
CA LEU A 132 2.32 -5.39 -7.78
C LEU A 132 2.29 -4.04 -8.48
N ALA A 133 1.31 -3.20 -8.11
CA ALA A 133 1.23 -1.80 -8.52
C ALA A 133 1.31 -0.87 -7.31
N VAL A 134 2.17 0.16 -7.39
CA VAL A 134 2.31 1.15 -6.33
C VAL A 134 2.35 2.57 -6.90
N LEU A 135 1.91 3.55 -6.13
CA LEU A 135 2.03 4.95 -6.54
C LEU A 135 3.43 5.50 -6.26
N LEU A 136 3.95 5.23 -5.05
CA LEU A 136 5.29 5.65 -4.63
C LEU A 136 6.17 4.43 -4.38
N ASP A 137 7.26 4.32 -5.12
CA ASP A 137 8.32 3.35 -4.88
C ASP A 137 9.51 4.03 -4.18
N LYS A 138 9.84 3.58 -2.96
CA LYS A 138 10.97 4.03 -2.16
C LYS A 138 12.06 2.94 -2.14
N ALA A 139 12.67 2.68 -3.29
CA ALA A 139 13.63 1.59 -3.48
C ALA A 139 14.78 1.60 -2.45
N SER A 140 15.26 2.78 -2.03
CA SER A 140 16.31 2.94 -1.01
C SER A 140 15.94 2.40 0.39
N LYS A 141 14.68 2.12 0.65
CA LYS A 141 14.16 1.58 1.93
C LYS A 141 13.85 0.08 1.87
N ARG A 142 14.12 -0.55 0.76
CA ARG A 142 13.81 -1.97 0.55
C ARG A 142 14.59 -2.85 1.53
N ARG A 143 13.90 -3.81 2.14
CA ARG A 143 14.48 -4.83 3.03
C ARG A 143 14.36 -6.25 2.47
N VAL A 144 13.54 -6.41 1.43
CA VAL A 144 13.29 -7.68 0.74
C VAL A 144 13.53 -7.49 -0.75
N ALA A 145 13.86 -8.54 -1.48
CA ALA A 145 14.08 -8.50 -2.93
C ALA A 145 12.75 -8.44 -3.68
N LEU A 146 12.07 -7.29 -3.62
CA LEU A 146 10.77 -7.06 -4.22
C LEU A 146 10.79 -5.77 -5.05
N GLU A 147 10.45 -5.89 -6.32
CA GLU A 147 10.27 -4.77 -7.24
C GLU A 147 8.80 -4.69 -7.68
N PRO A 148 8.21 -3.50 -7.81
CA PRO A 148 6.86 -3.36 -8.32
C PRO A 148 6.84 -3.53 -9.85
N ASP A 149 5.82 -4.25 -10.37
CA ASP A 149 5.61 -4.36 -11.83
C ASP A 149 5.14 -3.02 -12.42
N TYR A 150 4.38 -2.26 -11.65
CA TYR A 150 3.90 -0.95 -12.04
C TYR A 150 4.13 0.05 -10.91
N PHE A 151 4.75 1.18 -11.22
CA PHE A 151 4.93 2.25 -10.24
C PHE A 151 4.64 3.63 -10.82
N GLY A 152 4.10 4.49 -9.97
CA GLY A 152 3.81 5.87 -10.32
C GLY A 152 5.08 6.71 -10.32
N PHE A 153 5.71 6.83 -9.18
CA PHE A 153 6.89 7.64 -8.96
C PHE A 153 7.92 6.87 -8.14
N GLN A 154 9.17 7.00 -8.53
CA GLN A 154 10.29 6.52 -7.73
C GLN A 154 10.87 7.69 -6.93
N THR A 155 11.17 7.48 -5.66
CA THR A 155 11.72 8.51 -4.78
C THR A 155 12.77 7.94 -3.84
N ALA A 156 13.90 8.63 -3.75
CA ALA A 156 14.95 8.35 -2.77
C ALA A 156 14.66 9.03 -1.42
N SER A 157 13.62 9.86 -1.31
CA SER A 157 13.28 10.59 -0.10
C SER A 157 12.89 9.66 1.04
N ASN A 158 13.59 9.81 2.16
CA ASN A 158 13.26 9.12 3.42
C ASN A 158 12.12 9.77 4.20
N GLN A 159 11.58 10.88 3.69
CA GLN A 159 10.56 11.64 4.36
C GLN A 159 9.21 10.92 4.34
N MET A 160 8.36 11.28 5.31
CA MET A 160 6.97 10.86 5.32
C MET A 160 6.20 11.65 4.26
N TRP A 161 5.28 10.98 3.58
CA TRP A 161 4.39 11.60 2.61
C TRP A 161 2.99 11.73 3.20
N SER A 162 2.32 12.82 2.86
CA SER A 162 0.92 13.09 3.24
C SER A 162 0.13 13.59 2.03
N GLY A 163 -1.19 13.48 2.10
CA GLY A 163 -2.08 13.78 0.98
C GLY A 163 -2.40 12.56 0.15
N TYR A 164 -3.37 12.66 -0.74
CA TYR A 164 -3.82 11.60 -1.66
C TYR A 164 -4.07 10.25 -0.97
N GLY A 165 -4.76 10.29 0.17
CA GLY A 165 -5.06 9.12 1.00
C GLY A 165 -4.05 8.87 2.12
N LEU A 166 -2.83 9.41 2.05
CA LEU A 166 -1.82 9.26 3.08
C LEU A 166 -2.03 10.26 4.21
N ALA A 167 -1.98 9.76 5.45
CA ALA A 167 -1.98 10.60 6.65
C ALA A 167 -0.58 11.12 6.93
N GLY A 168 -0.48 12.40 7.31
CA GLY A 168 0.73 12.95 7.89
C GLY A 168 0.99 12.44 9.31
N SER A 169 2.05 12.92 9.93
CA SER A 169 2.49 12.52 11.29
C SER A 169 1.43 12.75 12.37
N ASN A 170 0.51 13.68 12.15
CA ASN A 170 -0.61 14.00 13.05
C ASN A 170 -1.90 13.21 12.71
N GLY A 171 -1.87 12.25 11.79
CA GLY A 171 -3.03 11.49 11.35
C GLY A 171 -3.95 12.21 10.36
N LEU A 172 -3.66 13.47 10.03
CA LEU A 172 -4.48 14.33 9.17
C LEU A 172 -3.90 14.41 7.74
N GLY A 173 -4.60 15.14 6.86
CA GLY A 173 -4.11 15.47 5.52
C GLY A 173 -4.47 14.46 4.42
N ARG A 174 -5.18 13.38 4.72
CA ARG A 174 -5.59 12.36 3.72
C ARG A 174 -6.41 12.93 2.56
N ASN A 175 -7.15 14.01 2.79
CA ASN A 175 -7.97 14.71 1.81
C ASN A 175 -7.18 15.63 0.88
N GLY A 176 -5.88 15.81 1.09
CA GLY A 176 -5.02 16.59 0.20
C GLY A 176 -5.00 15.98 -1.20
N LYS A 177 -5.19 16.80 -2.24
CA LYS A 177 -5.18 16.34 -3.65
C LYS A 177 -3.76 16.05 -4.17
N ALA A 178 -2.75 16.67 -3.56
CA ALA A 178 -1.33 16.49 -3.88
C ALA A 178 -0.67 15.57 -2.87
N LEU A 179 0.48 15.01 -3.23
CA LEU A 179 1.40 14.36 -2.29
C LEU A 179 2.49 15.35 -1.91
N VAL A 180 2.69 15.52 -0.61
CA VAL A 180 3.71 16.41 -0.06
C VAL A 180 4.58 15.63 0.92
N SER A 181 5.91 15.69 0.73
CA SER A 181 6.84 15.12 1.71
C SER A 181 7.08 16.12 2.84
N GLY A 182 7.04 15.65 4.08
CA GLY A 182 7.29 16.44 5.29
C GLY A 182 8.31 15.77 6.20
N GLU A 183 8.86 16.51 7.16
CA GLU A 183 9.72 15.95 8.19
C GLU A 183 8.92 14.97 9.07
N ARG A 184 9.52 13.83 9.42
CA ARG A 184 9.02 13.03 10.54
C ARG A 184 9.08 13.89 11.78
N ALA A 185 7.96 14.11 12.47
CA ALA A 185 8.00 14.65 13.82
C ALA A 185 8.95 13.76 14.63
N SER A 186 10.10 14.31 15.01
CA SER A 186 11.01 13.66 15.94
C SER A 186 10.20 13.38 17.21
N GLY A 187 9.98 12.10 17.54
CA GLY A 187 9.22 11.68 18.71
C GLY A 187 9.88 12.22 19.99
N GLY A 188 9.49 13.39 20.39
CA GLY A 188 9.84 13.99 21.66
C GLY A 188 9.08 13.24 22.77
N SER A 189 9.71 12.22 23.31
CA SER A 189 9.31 11.65 24.61
C SER A 189 9.44 12.73 25.68
N LYS A 190 8.41 13.52 25.89
CA LYS A 190 8.29 14.34 27.11
C LYS A 190 8.00 13.40 28.27
N ARG A 191 9.06 12.91 28.92
CA ARG A 191 8.98 12.37 30.28
C ARG A 191 8.31 13.43 31.17
N ALA A 192 7.08 13.19 31.57
CA ALA A 192 6.43 13.95 32.62
C ALA A 192 7.24 13.80 33.91
N LYS A 193 7.97 14.87 34.30
CA LYS A 193 8.53 14.99 35.64
C LYS A 193 7.36 15.10 36.64
N LYS A 194 7.06 14.02 37.35
CA LYS A 194 6.24 14.05 38.56
C LYS A 194 6.94 14.97 39.57
N ARG A 195 6.41 16.15 39.77
CA ARG A 195 6.72 16.94 40.97
C ARG A 195 6.03 16.31 42.20
N LYS A 196 6.84 15.77 43.11
CA LYS A 196 6.40 15.55 44.51
C LYS A 196 6.28 16.91 45.21
N LYS A 197 5.16 17.13 45.82
CA LYS A 197 5.04 17.93 47.03
C LYS A 197 4.26 17.09 48.04
#